data_4edb6c95d348c0d8fb88cc2c5da2d7cb
#
_entry.id   4edb6c95d348c0d8fb88cc2c5da2d7cb
#
_cell.length_a   1.000
_cell.length_b   1.000
_cell.length_c   1.000
_cell.angle_alpha   90.00
_cell.angle_beta   90.00
_cell.angle_gamma   90.00
#
_symmetry.space_group_name_H-M   'P 1'
#
loop_
_entity.id
_entity.type
_entity.pdbx_description
1 polymer ?
#
loop_
_entity_poly.entity_id
_entity_poly.type
_entity_poly.pdbx_seq_one_letter_code
_entity_poly.pdbx_strand_id
1 'polypeptide(L)'
;MKTLEHLTAVISNGSSLDILTDCYYKAAVRQPLVIFSHGYKGFKDWGAWGLAMKTIAQAGFVAVKFNFSLNGTTVDQPTTFVDLDAFGRNTYTQEQKDLVAVIDFYSKQPFVDASRIFLIGHSRGGGAVLLQTYYNDQVTAAISWAGVADFKKRFPQRDNFEQWKKEGVFYSINGRTQQQMPHYFSFWTDFEANEQALTIQYAAQNLRKPVLLVNGTADPAVGVKEAELLHLWIKDSTLFLVEGADHVFGARHPYEQEQLPSDLQRVVDRTIEFMKKK
;
A
#
# COMPACT_ATOMS: atom_id res chain seq x y z
N MET A 1 6.63 -4.66 -29.72
CA MET A 1 6.66 -4.57 -28.23
C MET A 1 6.53 -5.99 -27.67
N LYS A 2 7.36 -6.41 -26.70
CA LYS A 2 7.13 -7.71 -26.01
C LYS A 2 5.83 -7.59 -25.21
N THR A 3 4.92 -8.56 -25.38
CA THR A 3 3.64 -8.62 -24.68
C THR A 3 3.91 -8.78 -23.17
N LEU A 4 3.09 -8.14 -22.33
CA LEU A 4 3.10 -8.40 -20.89
C LEU A 4 2.39 -9.73 -20.61
N GLU A 5 3.05 -10.56 -19.82
CA GLU A 5 2.42 -11.71 -19.18
C GLU A 5 1.63 -11.25 -17.95
N HIS A 6 0.57 -11.97 -17.62
CA HIS A 6 -0.25 -11.75 -16.43
C HIS A 6 -0.37 -13.06 -15.65
N LEU A 7 -0.02 -13.03 -14.39
CA LEU A 7 -0.15 -14.13 -13.44
C LEU A 7 -1.04 -13.71 -12.28
N THR A 8 -2.14 -14.41 -12.07
CA THR A 8 -2.93 -14.32 -10.83
C THR A 8 -2.57 -15.49 -9.93
N ALA A 9 -2.28 -15.22 -8.66
CA ALA A 9 -1.97 -16.25 -7.68
C ALA A 9 -2.66 -15.96 -6.35
N VAL A 10 -3.04 -17.02 -5.66
CA VAL A 10 -3.45 -16.99 -4.26
C VAL A 10 -2.29 -17.55 -3.45
N ILE A 11 -1.78 -16.75 -2.52
CA ILE A 11 -0.66 -17.13 -1.66
C ILE A 11 -1.09 -17.10 -0.20
N SER A 12 -0.51 -17.95 0.63
CA SER A 12 -0.77 -17.95 2.07
C SER A 12 0.32 -17.17 2.81
N ASN A 13 -0.08 -16.43 3.83
CA ASN A 13 0.85 -15.76 4.74
C ASN A 13 1.37 -16.67 5.88
N GLY A 14 1.18 -17.98 5.78
CA GLY A 14 1.54 -18.95 6.82
C GLY A 14 0.50 -19.11 7.94
N SER A 15 -0.58 -18.30 7.94
CA SER A 15 -1.66 -18.33 8.95
C SER A 15 -3.00 -18.81 8.37
N SER A 16 -2.99 -19.54 7.27
CA SER A 16 -4.19 -19.99 6.53
C SER A 16 -5.04 -18.84 5.98
N LEU A 17 -4.49 -17.64 5.86
CA LEU A 17 -5.18 -16.50 5.25
C LEU A 17 -4.70 -16.32 3.81
N ASP A 18 -5.67 -16.21 2.91
CA ASP A 18 -5.41 -16.07 1.48
C ASP A 18 -5.09 -14.63 1.11
N ILE A 19 -4.03 -14.46 0.30
CA ILE A 19 -3.63 -13.19 -0.30
C ILE A 19 -3.78 -13.33 -1.81
N LEU A 20 -4.76 -12.67 -2.39
CA LEU A 20 -4.96 -12.64 -3.83
C LEU A 20 -4.03 -11.62 -4.46
N THR A 21 -3.24 -12.06 -5.44
CA THR A 21 -2.25 -11.22 -6.12
C THR A 21 -2.44 -11.22 -7.63
N ASP A 22 -2.08 -10.13 -8.29
CA ASP A 22 -1.85 -10.04 -9.73
C ASP A 22 -0.43 -9.54 -9.99
N CYS A 23 0.22 -10.15 -10.95
CA CYS A 23 1.57 -9.84 -11.38
C CYS A 23 1.62 -9.60 -12.89
N TYR A 24 2.23 -8.52 -13.31
CA TYR A 24 2.52 -8.19 -14.72
C TYR A 24 4.03 -8.17 -14.93
N TYR A 25 4.51 -8.87 -15.97
CA TYR A 25 5.95 -8.96 -16.26
C TYR A 25 6.22 -9.22 -17.74
N LYS A 26 7.46 -9.07 -18.20
CA LYS A 26 7.90 -9.48 -19.53
C LYS A 26 8.58 -10.83 -19.47
N ALA A 27 8.12 -11.79 -20.28
CA ALA A 27 8.75 -13.09 -20.38
C ALA A 27 10.22 -13.00 -20.83
N ALA A 28 11.00 -14.03 -20.50
CA ALA A 28 12.36 -14.25 -20.95
C ALA A 28 13.45 -13.27 -20.45
N VAL A 29 13.15 -12.43 -19.45
CA VAL A 29 14.16 -11.59 -18.79
C VAL A 29 13.85 -11.48 -17.28
N ARG A 30 14.90 -11.47 -16.46
CA ARG A 30 14.76 -11.14 -15.04
C ARG A 30 14.62 -9.63 -14.90
N GLN A 31 13.65 -9.20 -14.09
CA GLN A 31 13.32 -7.80 -13.90
C GLN A 31 13.22 -7.46 -12.42
N PRO A 32 13.54 -6.22 -12.00
CA PRO A 32 13.34 -5.78 -10.63
C PRO A 32 11.88 -5.94 -10.21
N LEU A 33 11.67 -6.30 -8.96
CA LEU A 33 10.36 -6.50 -8.36
C LEU A 33 9.79 -5.19 -7.83
N VAL A 34 8.53 -4.91 -8.14
CA VAL A 34 7.74 -3.81 -7.57
C VAL A 34 6.47 -4.39 -6.97
N ILE A 35 6.21 -4.12 -5.69
CA ILE A 35 5.00 -4.56 -4.99
C ILE A 35 4.19 -3.33 -4.57
N PHE A 36 2.91 -3.31 -4.93
CA PHE A 36 1.97 -2.23 -4.59
C PHE A 36 1.04 -2.63 -3.46
N SER A 37 1.03 -1.84 -2.38
CA SER A 37 0.15 -1.94 -1.22
C SER A 37 -0.94 -0.88 -1.27
N HIS A 38 -2.21 -1.30 -1.30
CA HIS A 38 -3.36 -0.39 -1.30
C HIS A 38 -3.60 0.26 0.07
N GLY A 39 -4.42 1.31 0.10
CA GLY A 39 -4.80 2.02 1.31
C GLY A 39 -6.01 1.43 2.04
N TYR A 40 -6.42 2.11 3.10
CA TYR A 40 -7.61 1.79 3.91
C TYR A 40 -8.88 1.78 3.07
N LYS A 41 -9.75 0.78 3.26
CA LYS A 41 -10.96 0.53 2.45
C LYS A 41 -10.66 0.40 0.95
N GLY A 42 -9.42 -0.01 0.62
CA GLY A 42 -8.97 -0.25 -0.73
C GLY A 42 -8.85 -1.74 -1.04
N PHE A 43 -8.53 -2.01 -2.29
CA PHE A 43 -8.19 -3.32 -2.81
C PHE A 43 -7.30 -3.16 -4.05
N LYS A 44 -6.66 -4.24 -4.50
CA LYS A 44 -5.66 -4.22 -5.59
C LYS A 44 -6.15 -3.64 -6.92
N ASP A 45 -7.46 -3.71 -7.18
CA ASP A 45 -8.10 -3.25 -8.42
C ASP A 45 -8.90 -1.94 -8.23
N TRP A 46 -8.69 -1.24 -7.12
CA TRP A 46 -9.38 0.02 -6.90
C TRP A 46 -8.92 1.09 -7.90
N GLY A 47 -9.87 1.72 -8.56
CA GLY A 47 -9.58 2.83 -9.49
C GLY A 47 -8.63 2.45 -10.62
N ALA A 48 -7.61 3.26 -10.82
CA ALA A 48 -6.64 3.11 -11.90
C ALA A 48 -5.36 2.33 -11.50
N TRP A 49 -5.32 1.68 -10.32
CA TRP A 49 -4.11 0.97 -9.87
C TRP A 49 -3.67 -0.14 -10.82
N GLY A 50 -4.63 -0.83 -11.46
CA GLY A 50 -4.33 -1.83 -12.49
C GLY A 50 -3.58 -1.25 -13.69
N LEU A 51 -3.99 -0.05 -14.17
CA LEU A 51 -3.30 0.65 -15.25
C LEU A 51 -1.91 1.13 -14.82
N ALA A 52 -1.79 1.68 -13.61
CA ALA A 52 -0.51 2.13 -13.05
C ALA A 52 0.49 0.97 -12.99
N MET A 53 0.09 -0.20 -12.50
CA MET A 53 0.96 -1.37 -12.41
C MET A 53 1.32 -1.94 -13.77
N LYS A 54 0.40 -1.94 -14.74
CA LYS A 54 0.72 -2.30 -16.13
C LYS A 54 1.73 -1.35 -16.76
N THR A 55 1.61 -0.04 -16.52
CA THR A 55 2.56 0.98 -17.00
C THR A 55 3.96 0.75 -16.42
N ILE A 56 4.05 0.45 -15.12
CA ILE A 56 5.32 0.10 -14.45
C ILE A 56 5.92 -1.18 -15.05
N ALA A 57 5.12 -2.20 -15.31
CA ALA A 57 5.57 -3.43 -15.96
C ALA A 57 6.07 -3.18 -17.38
N GLN A 58 5.40 -2.32 -18.17
CA GLN A 58 5.86 -1.90 -19.49
C GLN A 58 7.22 -1.20 -19.44
N ALA A 59 7.51 -0.50 -18.34
CA ALA A 59 8.80 0.17 -18.14
C ALA A 59 9.95 -0.78 -17.76
N GLY A 60 9.67 -2.10 -17.57
CA GLY A 60 10.70 -3.12 -17.36
C GLY A 60 10.81 -3.65 -15.94
N PHE A 61 9.73 -3.64 -15.20
CA PHE A 61 9.64 -4.19 -13.85
C PHE A 61 8.68 -5.39 -13.79
N VAL A 62 8.86 -6.27 -12.82
CA VAL A 62 7.82 -7.19 -12.37
C VAL A 62 6.92 -6.41 -11.44
N ALA A 63 5.68 -6.16 -11.82
CA ALA A 63 4.76 -5.32 -11.08
C ALA A 63 3.63 -6.14 -10.44
N VAL A 64 3.62 -6.21 -9.12
CA VAL A 64 2.69 -6.98 -8.30
C VAL A 64 1.75 -6.04 -7.55
N LYS A 65 0.46 -6.35 -7.55
CA LYS A 65 -0.56 -5.77 -6.67
C LYS A 65 -1.31 -6.87 -5.95
N PHE A 66 -1.78 -6.64 -4.74
CA PHE A 66 -2.43 -7.67 -3.94
C PHE A 66 -3.52 -7.08 -3.04
N ASN A 67 -4.45 -7.94 -2.61
CA ASN A 67 -5.38 -7.64 -1.51
C ASN A 67 -4.76 -8.13 -0.20
N PHE A 68 -4.72 -7.28 0.83
CA PHE A 68 -4.40 -7.75 2.17
C PHE A 68 -5.41 -8.83 2.61
N SER A 69 -4.93 -9.84 3.29
CA SER A 69 -5.72 -11.05 3.63
C SER A 69 -7.00 -10.76 4.41
N LEU A 70 -7.01 -9.71 5.22
CA LEU A 70 -8.15 -9.29 6.03
C LEU A 70 -8.74 -7.94 5.58
N ASN A 71 -8.62 -7.57 4.30
CA ASN A 71 -9.19 -6.30 3.82
C ASN A 71 -10.71 -6.34 3.63
N GLY A 72 -11.36 -7.47 3.87
CA GLY A 72 -12.81 -7.66 3.75
C GLY A 72 -13.28 -8.10 2.36
N THR A 73 -12.37 -8.27 1.39
CA THR A 73 -12.67 -8.92 0.10
C THR A 73 -12.38 -10.41 0.20
N THR A 74 -12.86 -11.18 -0.76
CA THR A 74 -12.52 -12.61 -0.91
C THR A 74 -11.86 -12.88 -2.25
N VAL A 75 -11.31 -14.08 -2.43
CA VAL A 75 -10.74 -14.50 -3.73
C VAL A 75 -11.81 -14.43 -4.84
N ASP A 76 -13.03 -14.84 -4.53
CA ASP A 76 -14.14 -14.86 -5.50
C ASP A 76 -14.77 -13.47 -5.72
N GLN A 77 -14.65 -12.56 -4.74
CA GLN A 77 -15.17 -11.20 -4.80
C GLN A 77 -14.08 -10.18 -4.42
N PRO A 78 -13.06 -10.02 -5.28
CA PRO A 78 -11.83 -9.29 -4.94
C PRO A 78 -11.96 -7.76 -4.92
N THR A 79 -13.12 -7.23 -5.31
CA THR A 79 -13.40 -5.79 -5.41
C THR A 79 -14.59 -5.34 -4.55
N THR A 80 -15.17 -6.26 -3.78
CA THR A 80 -16.34 -6.00 -2.93
C THR A 80 -16.07 -6.46 -1.50
N PHE A 81 -16.42 -5.63 -0.52
CA PHE A 81 -16.26 -5.97 0.89
C PHE A 81 -17.43 -6.85 1.36
N VAL A 82 -17.27 -8.15 1.22
CA VAL A 82 -18.30 -9.16 1.56
C VAL A 82 -18.02 -9.85 2.88
N ASP A 83 -16.76 -9.88 3.33
CA ASP A 83 -16.34 -10.42 4.62
C ASP A 83 -16.01 -9.28 5.58
N LEU A 84 -17.06 -8.70 6.17
CA LEU A 84 -16.91 -7.60 7.12
C LEU A 84 -16.31 -8.08 8.46
N ASP A 85 -16.45 -9.36 8.83
CA ASP A 85 -15.78 -9.90 10.01
C ASP A 85 -14.25 -9.95 9.81
N ALA A 86 -13.78 -10.44 8.67
CA ALA A 86 -12.37 -10.37 8.31
C ALA A 86 -11.85 -8.92 8.34
N PHE A 87 -12.61 -7.98 7.75
CA PHE A 87 -12.25 -6.56 7.81
C PHE A 87 -12.12 -6.04 9.25
N GLY A 88 -13.06 -6.44 10.12
CA GLY A 88 -13.05 -6.03 11.54
C GLY A 88 -11.85 -6.58 12.32
N ARG A 89 -11.35 -7.75 11.95
CA ARG A 89 -10.18 -8.41 12.56
C ARG A 89 -8.84 -7.90 12.03
N ASN A 90 -8.84 -7.11 10.95
CA ASN A 90 -7.59 -6.64 10.35
C ASN A 90 -6.79 -5.74 11.31
N THR A 91 -5.47 -5.89 11.28
CA THR A 91 -4.52 -5.09 12.07
C THR A 91 -3.34 -4.65 11.20
N TYR A 92 -2.62 -3.60 11.65
CA TYR A 92 -1.38 -3.19 10.96
C TYR A 92 -0.31 -4.29 11.00
N THR A 93 -0.23 -5.06 12.08
CA THR A 93 0.67 -6.21 12.19
C THR A 93 0.34 -7.28 11.15
N GLN A 94 -0.95 -7.53 10.90
CA GLN A 94 -1.37 -8.47 9.87
C GLN A 94 -1.00 -7.96 8.46
N GLU A 95 -1.23 -6.68 8.19
CA GLU A 95 -0.82 -6.05 6.90
C GLU A 95 0.71 -6.17 6.67
N GLN A 96 1.54 -6.04 7.72
CA GLN A 96 2.97 -6.26 7.61
C GLN A 96 3.34 -7.72 7.30
N LYS A 97 2.67 -8.69 7.95
CA LYS A 97 2.87 -10.12 7.66
C LYS A 97 2.49 -10.48 6.22
N ASP A 98 1.39 -9.95 5.73
CA ASP A 98 0.95 -10.14 4.36
C ASP A 98 1.98 -9.60 3.35
N LEU A 99 2.49 -8.40 3.60
CA LEU A 99 3.50 -7.79 2.73
C LEU A 99 4.79 -8.61 2.70
N VAL A 100 5.24 -9.15 3.85
CA VAL A 100 6.37 -10.09 3.91
C VAL A 100 6.10 -11.33 3.06
N ALA A 101 4.92 -11.94 3.19
CA ALA A 101 4.56 -13.13 2.41
C ALA A 101 4.57 -12.86 0.90
N VAL A 102 4.10 -11.69 0.46
CA VAL A 102 4.13 -11.28 -0.95
C VAL A 102 5.58 -11.09 -1.43
N ILE A 103 6.44 -10.44 -0.64
CA ILE A 103 7.86 -10.29 -0.95
C ILE A 103 8.53 -11.67 -1.09
N ASP A 104 8.34 -12.54 -0.11
CA ASP A 104 8.95 -13.87 -0.07
C ASP A 104 8.51 -14.77 -1.23
N PHE A 105 7.25 -14.68 -1.63
CA PHE A 105 6.74 -15.47 -2.75
C PHE A 105 7.31 -14.97 -4.08
N TYR A 106 7.24 -13.67 -4.34
CA TYR A 106 7.64 -13.12 -5.63
C TYR A 106 9.15 -13.01 -5.80
N SER A 107 9.93 -12.80 -4.74
CA SER A 107 11.40 -12.79 -4.81
C SER A 107 12.01 -14.12 -5.30
N LYS A 108 11.29 -15.23 -5.15
CA LYS A 108 11.71 -16.58 -5.59
C LYS A 108 11.29 -16.91 -7.03
N GLN A 109 10.54 -16.03 -7.70
CA GLN A 109 10.07 -16.33 -9.05
C GLN A 109 11.21 -16.22 -10.07
N PRO A 110 11.28 -17.13 -11.09
CA PRO A 110 12.42 -17.21 -12.02
C PRO A 110 12.57 -15.94 -12.88
N PHE A 111 11.52 -15.15 -13.05
CA PHE A 111 11.51 -13.91 -13.82
C PHE A 111 11.82 -12.66 -12.98
N VAL A 112 12.09 -12.81 -11.68
CA VAL A 112 12.40 -11.72 -10.74
C VAL A 112 13.90 -11.58 -10.51
N ASP A 113 14.39 -10.34 -10.58
CA ASP A 113 15.69 -9.95 -10.06
C ASP A 113 15.52 -9.53 -8.58
N ALA A 114 15.72 -10.50 -7.68
CA ALA A 114 15.53 -10.29 -6.24
C ALA A 114 16.59 -9.39 -5.59
N SER A 115 17.60 -8.95 -6.32
CA SER A 115 18.55 -7.94 -5.82
C SER A 115 18.00 -6.53 -5.83
N ARG A 116 16.87 -6.31 -6.51
CA ARG A 116 16.20 -5.01 -6.62
C ARG A 116 14.70 -5.15 -6.37
N ILE A 117 14.29 -4.90 -5.12
CA ILE A 117 12.89 -4.96 -4.66
C ILE A 117 12.44 -3.56 -4.24
N PHE A 118 11.38 -3.07 -4.86
CA PHE A 118 10.76 -1.79 -4.59
C PHE A 118 9.36 -1.97 -4.02
N LEU A 119 9.02 -1.19 -3.00
CA LEU A 119 7.67 -1.18 -2.45
C LEU A 119 7.00 0.16 -2.76
N ILE A 120 5.80 0.10 -3.33
CA ILE A 120 4.93 1.25 -3.52
C ILE A 120 3.73 1.10 -2.60
N GLY A 121 3.40 2.12 -1.82
CA GLY A 121 2.22 2.11 -0.98
C GLY A 121 1.39 3.38 -1.12
N HIS A 122 0.07 3.23 -1.19
CA HIS A 122 -0.86 4.35 -1.22
C HIS A 122 -1.51 4.55 0.14
N SER A 123 -1.57 5.79 0.63
CA SER A 123 -2.29 6.15 1.87
C SER A 123 -1.79 5.35 3.08
N ARG A 124 -2.63 4.53 3.74
CA ARG A 124 -2.22 3.58 4.78
C ARG A 124 -1.08 2.66 4.29
N GLY A 125 -1.19 2.15 3.07
CA GLY A 125 -0.14 1.34 2.44
C GLY A 125 1.19 2.09 2.32
N GLY A 126 1.17 3.42 2.17
CA GLY A 126 2.36 4.27 2.17
C GLY A 126 3.14 4.20 3.48
N GLY A 127 2.44 4.25 4.61
CA GLY A 127 3.05 4.02 5.94
C GLY A 127 3.55 2.58 6.10
N ALA A 128 2.76 1.59 5.63
CA ALA A 128 3.11 0.18 5.73
C ALA A 128 4.42 -0.15 4.98
N VAL A 129 4.61 0.37 3.76
CA VAL A 129 5.84 0.12 2.99
C VAL A 129 7.07 0.81 3.58
N LEU A 130 6.92 1.94 4.28
CA LEU A 130 8.03 2.57 5.00
C LEU A 130 8.51 1.68 6.16
N LEU A 131 7.59 1.14 6.96
CA LEU A 131 7.92 0.18 8.01
C LEU A 131 8.61 -1.05 7.43
N GLN A 132 8.02 -1.65 6.39
CA GLN A 132 8.57 -2.85 5.77
C GLN A 132 9.96 -2.58 5.17
N THR A 133 10.19 -1.42 4.56
CA THR A 133 11.49 -1.06 4.00
C THR A 133 12.56 -0.90 5.09
N TYR A 134 12.18 -0.41 6.26
CA TYR A 134 13.08 -0.32 7.41
C TYR A 134 13.45 -1.71 7.97
N TYR A 135 12.45 -2.58 8.17
CA TYR A 135 12.68 -3.88 8.82
C TYR A 135 13.14 -5.02 7.90
N ASN A 136 13.02 -4.88 6.58
CA ASN A 136 13.34 -5.95 5.63
C ASN A 136 14.53 -5.56 4.73
N ASP A 137 15.67 -6.21 4.95
CA ASP A 137 16.92 -5.92 4.23
C ASP A 137 16.86 -6.25 2.72
N GLN A 138 15.93 -7.09 2.27
CA GLN A 138 15.75 -7.39 0.86
C GLN A 138 15.21 -6.20 0.06
N VAL A 139 14.50 -5.26 0.73
CA VAL A 139 13.89 -4.11 0.07
C VAL A 139 14.94 -3.06 -0.26
N THR A 140 15.01 -2.66 -1.53
CA THR A 140 15.96 -1.66 -2.04
C THR A 140 15.52 -0.23 -1.74
N ALA A 141 14.24 0.09 -1.95
CA ALA A 141 13.69 1.43 -1.77
C ALA A 141 12.17 1.41 -1.58
N ALA A 142 11.64 2.45 -0.97
CA ALA A 142 10.20 2.68 -0.83
C ALA A 142 9.72 3.86 -1.67
N ILE A 143 8.47 3.77 -2.11
CA ILE A 143 7.71 4.84 -2.75
C ILE A 143 6.38 4.99 -1.99
N SER A 144 6.17 6.14 -1.38
CA SER A 144 4.96 6.44 -0.61
C SER A 144 4.10 7.44 -1.37
N TRP A 145 2.94 7.00 -1.87
CA TRP A 145 1.94 7.82 -2.56
C TRP A 145 0.88 8.26 -1.56
N ALA A 146 0.78 9.56 -1.30
CA ALA A 146 -0.14 10.14 -0.32
C ALA A 146 -0.14 9.37 1.02
N GLY A 147 1.05 8.96 1.47
CA GLY A 147 1.22 8.03 2.58
C GLY A 147 1.10 8.68 3.96
N VAL A 148 0.53 7.95 4.91
CA VAL A 148 0.36 8.40 6.29
C VAL A 148 1.71 8.39 7.03
N ALA A 149 1.94 9.42 7.87
CA ALA A 149 3.12 9.54 8.72
C ALA A 149 2.93 8.95 10.14
N ASP A 150 1.68 8.64 10.51
CA ASP A 150 1.37 8.22 11.87
C ASP A 150 0.10 7.34 11.89
N PHE A 151 0.26 6.07 12.26
CA PHE A 151 -0.87 5.14 12.42
C PHE A 151 -1.69 5.42 13.68
N LYS A 152 -1.05 5.86 14.78
CA LYS A 152 -1.72 6.10 16.06
C LYS A 152 -2.78 7.18 15.95
N LYS A 153 -2.51 8.22 15.17
CA LYS A 153 -3.46 9.32 14.92
C LYS A 153 -4.71 8.90 14.13
N ARG A 154 -4.72 7.72 13.53
CA ARG A 154 -5.86 7.21 12.73
C ARG A 154 -6.90 6.47 13.57
N PHE A 155 -6.60 6.18 14.83
CA PHE A 155 -7.56 5.59 15.76
C PHE A 155 -8.54 6.64 16.31
N PRO A 156 -9.75 6.24 16.72
CA PRO A 156 -10.66 7.09 17.47
C PRO A 156 -9.97 7.75 18.67
N GLN A 157 -10.39 8.96 19.03
CA GLN A 157 -9.79 9.73 20.10
C GLN A 157 -10.84 10.07 21.19
N ARG A 158 -10.40 10.28 22.44
CA ARG A 158 -11.22 10.75 23.58
C ARG A 158 -12.45 9.86 23.80
N ASP A 159 -13.64 10.43 23.86
CA ASP A 159 -14.89 9.74 24.17
C ASP A 159 -15.20 8.63 23.16
N ASN A 160 -14.87 8.82 21.88
CA ASN A 160 -15.01 7.77 20.86
C ASN A 160 -14.09 6.59 21.10
N PHE A 161 -12.91 6.80 21.67
CA PHE A 161 -12.00 5.71 22.04
C PHE A 161 -12.55 4.91 23.24
N GLU A 162 -13.04 5.58 24.28
CA GLU A 162 -13.61 4.93 25.45
C GLU A 162 -14.90 4.16 25.07
N GLN A 163 -15.70 4.71 24.17
CA GLN A 163 -16.86 4.02 23.64
C GLN A 163 -16.45 2.74 22.88
N TRP A 164 -15.47 2.85 21.96
CA TRP A 164 -14.93 1.69 21.24
C TRP A 164 -14.40 0.60 22.16
N LYS A 165 -13.64 0.99 23.19
CA LYS A 165 -13.13 0.06 24.22
C LYS A 165 -14.27 -0.65 24.97
N LYS A 166 -15.33 0.07 25.31
CA LYS A 166 -16.50 -0.48 26.01
C LYS A 166 -17.34 -1.40 25.14
N GLU A 167 -17.56 -1.02 23.89
CA GLU A 167 -18.43 -1.75 22.96
C GLU A 167 -17.70 -2.89 22.23
N GLY A 168 -16.36 -2.87 22.21
CA GLY A 168 -15.54 -3.86 21.51
C GLY A 168 -15.50 -3.69 20.00
N VAL A 169 -16.34 -2.84 19.44
CA VAL A 169 -16.40 -2.56 17.98
C VAL A 169 -16.72 -1.09 17.71
N PHE A 170 -16.05 -0.54 16.70
CA PHE A 170 -16.33 0.78 16.14
C PHE A 170 -16.65 0.63 14.66
N TYR A 171 -17.56 1.43 14.13
CA TYR A 171 -17.95 1.41 12.73
C TYR A 171 -17.55 2.68 12.02
N SER A 172 -16.97 2.55 10.84
CA SER A 172 -16.71 3.66 9.93
C SER A 172 -17.45 3.47 8.60
N ILE A 173 -18.12 4.50 8.11
CA ILE A 173 -18.87 4.42 6.86
C ILE A 173 -17.87 4.38 5.67
N ASN A 174 -18.08 3.43 4.76
CA ASN A 174 -17.45 3.46 3.46
C ASN A 174 -18.16 4.49 2.58
N GLY A 175 -17.52 5.60 2.24
CA GLY A 175 -18.15 6.69 1.49
C GLY A 175 -18.66 6.28 0.10
N ARG A 176 -18.09 5.22 -0.51
CA ARG A 176 -18.50 4.72 -1.83
C ARG A 176 -19.71 3.78 -1.76
N THR A 177 -19.70 2.83 -0.82
CA THR A 177 -20.72 1.75 -0.75
C THR A 177 -21.76 1.97 0.34
N GLN A 178 -21.56 2.98 1.21
CA GLN A 178 -22.36 3.25 2.41
C GLN A 178 -22.38 2.09 3.43
N GLN A 179 -21.50 1.10 3.27
CA GLN A 179 -21.36 0.01 4.23
C GLN A 179 -20.76 0.53 5.55
N GLN A 180 -21.30 0.01 6.65
CA GLN A 180 -20.69 0.19 7.98
C GLN A 180 -19.55 -0.82 8.13
N MET A 181 -18.32 -0.31 8.09
CA MET A 181 -17.10 -1.11 8.16
C MET A 181 -16.68 -1.25 9.62
N PRO A 182 -16.71 -2.47 10.20
CA PRO A 182 -16.37 -2.68 11.61
C PRO A 182 -14.86 -2.58 11.85
N HIS A 183 -14.50 -2.17 13.06
CA HIS A 183 -13.16 -2.27 13.61
C HIS A 183 -13.28 -2.84 15.02
N TYR A 184 -12.81 -4.05 15.22
CA TYR A 184 -12.80 -4.66 16.56
C TYR A 184 -11.73 -4.01 17.43
N PHE A 185 -11.95 -3.96 18.72
CA PHE A 185 -11.00 -3.34 19.66
C PHE A 185 -9.63 -4.06 19.66
N SER A 186 -9.58 -5.30 19.19
CA SER A 186 -8.34 -6.02 18.93
C SER A 186 -7.38 -5.29 17.98
N PHE A 187 -7.87 -4.40 17.11
CA PHE A 187 -7.03 -3.55 16.27
C PHE A 187 -6.17 -2.57 17.11
N TRP A 188 -6.76 -2.01 18.15
CA TRP A 188 -5.99 -1.16 19.09
C TRP A 188 -5.05 -1.99 19.97
N THR A 189 -5.53 -3.10 20.56
CA THR A 189 -4.68 -3.91 21.45
C THR A 189 -3.49 -4.52 20.73
N ASP A 190 -3.65 -4.89 19.45
CA ASP A 190 -2.54 -5.32 18.58
C ASP A 190 -1.55 -4.17 18.34
N PHE A 191 -2.06 -2.98 18.01
CA PHE A 191 -1.21 -1.80 17.83
C PHE A 191 -0.45 -1.44 19.10
N GLU A 192 -1.12 -1.37 20.24
CA GLU A 192 -0.52 -1.05 21.55
C GLU A 192 0.59 -2.04 21.92
N ALA A 193 0.36 -3.34 21.71
CA ALA A 193 1.34 -4.39 21.95
C ALA A 193 2.56 -4.32 21.01
N ASN A 194 2.40 -3.73 19.81
CA ASN A 194 3.44 -3.64 18.79
C ASN A 194 3.80 -2.17 18.46
N GLU A 195 3.47 -1.21 19.31
CA GLU A 195 3.57 0.23 19.01
C GLU A 195 4.95 0.64 18.50
N GLN A 196 6.01 0.14 19.11
CA GLN A 196 7.38 0.47 18.69
C GLN A 196 7.65 0.02 17.25
N ALA A 197 7.26 -1.19 16.89
CA ALA A 197 7.45 -1.75 15.56
C ALA A 197 6.55 -1.08 14.50
N LEU A 198 5.41 -0.52 14.92
CA LEU A 198 4.43 0.14 14.07
C LEU A 198 4.56 1.67 14.07
N THR A 199 5.55 2.24 14.77
CA THR A 199 5.83 3.68 14.80
C THR A 199 6.58 4.10 13.54
N ILE A 200 5.86 4.71 12.58
CA ILE A 200 6.42 5.16 11.29
C ILE A 200 7.53 6.18 11.52
N GLN A 201 7.39 7.11 12.45
CA GLN A 201 8.42 8.10 12.77
C GLN A 201 9.74 7.44 13.14
N TYR A 202 9.71 6.42 14.00
CA TYR A 202 10.92 5.70 14.41
C TYR A 202 11.60 5.03 13.21
N ALA A 203 10.84 4.31 12.40
CA ALA A 203 11.36 3.69 11.18
C ALA A 203 11.94 4.73 10.22
N ALA A 204 11.21 5.81 9.96
CA ALA A 204 11.62 6.89 9.06
C ALA A 204 12.94 7.56 9.49
N GLN A 205 13.12 7.86 10.76
CA GLN A 205 14.34 8.48 11.29
C GLN A 205 15.58 7.55 11.21
N ASN A 206 15.36 6.24 11.23
CA ASN A 206 16.41 5.23 11.18
C ASN A 206 16.59 4.59 9.79
N LEU A 207 15.71 4.86 8.84
CA LEU A 207 15.78 4.35 7.48
C LEU A 207 17.01 4.92 6.73
N ARG A 208 17.79 4.02 6.12
CA ARG A 208 19.00 4.38 5.35
C ARG A 208 18.86 4.05 3.86
N LYS A 209 17.70 3.56 3.46
CA LYS A 209 17.37 3.23 2.07
C LYS A 209 16.65 4.40 1.41
N PRO A 210 16.79 4.60 0.08
CA PRO A 210 16.17 5.71 -0.61
C PRO A 210 14.64 5.64 -0.60
N VAL A 211 13.99 6.79 -0.46
CA VAL A 211 12.53 6.92 -0.46
C VAL A 211 12.07 8.02 -1.41
N LEU A 212 11.05 7.71 -2.21
CA LEU A 212 10.28 8.71 -2.94
C LEU A 212 8.96 8.97 -2.19
N LEU A 213 8.74 10.20 -1.78
CA LEU A 213 7.50 10.67 -1.16
C LEU A 213 6.71 11.48 -2.19
N VAL A 214 5.48 11.08 -2.45
CA VAL A 214 4.59 11.75 -3.41
C VAL A 214 3.31 12.16 -2.71
N ASN A 215 2.89 13.42 -2.85
CA ASN A 215 1.60 13.89 -2.32
C ASN A 215 0.94 14.89 -3.24
N GLY A 216 -0.40 14.88 -3.28
CA GLY A 216 -1.18 15.91 -3.93
C GLY A 216 -1.31 17.15 -3.03
N THR A 217 -1.19 18.37 -3.58
CA THR A 217 -1.30 19.59 -2.76
C THR A 217 -2.73 19.89 -2.31
N ALA A 218 -3.73 19.29 -2.97
CA ALA A 218 -5.14 19.41 -2.61
C ALA A 218 -5.72 18.14 -1.94
N ASP A 219 -4.86 17.26 -1.40
CA ASP A 219 -5.27 16.03 -0.72
C ASP A 219 -6.02 16.32 0.59
N PRO A 220 -7.33 16.00 0.70
CA PRO A 220 -8.11 16.25 1.90
C PRO A 220 -7.99 15.16 2.97
N ALA A 221 -7.42 13.99 2.63
CA ALA A 221 -7.37 12.81 3.51
C ALA A 221 -6.01 12.66 4.19
N VAL A 222 -4.92 12.88 3.44
CA VAL A 222 -3.54 12.87 3.93
C VAL A 222 -2.87 14.14 3.43
N GLY A 223 -2.91 15.19 4.24
CA GLY A 223 -2.40 16.51 3.86
C GLY A 223 -0.88 16.50 3.63
N VAL A 224 -0.42 17.44 2.82
CA VAL A 224 1.01 17.63 2.46
C VAL A 224 1.94 17.63 3.68
N LYS A 225 1.47 18.14 4.83
CA LYS A 225 2.24 18.14 6.08
C LYS A 225 2.74 16.75 6.51
N GLU A 226 2.01 15.68 6.19
CA GLU A 226 2.50 14.31 6.49
C GLU A 226 3.68 13.93 5.59
N ALA A 227 3.62 14.26 4.32
CA ALA A 227 4.75 14.05 3.39
C ALA A 227 5.97 14.92 3.76
N GLU A 228 5.75 16.16 4.20
CA GLU A 228 6.82 17.05 4.68
C GLU A 228 7.47 16.50 5.97
N LEU A 229 6.68 15.98 6.91
CA LEU A 229 7.21 15.32 8.12
C LEU A 229 8.04 14.08 7.77
N LEU A 230 7.54 13.23 6.88
CA LEU A 230 8.30 12.06 6.40
C LEU A 230 9.61 12.48 5.73
N HIS A 231 9.58 13.55 4.91
CA HIS A 231 10.77 14.09 4.27
C HIS A 231 11.79 14.65 5.27
N LEU A 232 11.32 15.28 6.34
CA LEU A 232 12.17 15.76 7.43
C LEU A 232 12.83 14.59 8.20
N TRP A 233 12.14 13.47 8.39
CA TRP A 233 12.64 12.33 9.17
C TRP A 233 13.55 11.42 8.35
N ILE A 234 13.29 11.23 7.05
CA ILE A 234 14.02 10.29 6.20
C ILE A 234 15.20 10.97 5.53
N LYS A 235 16.41 10.57 5.90
CA LYS A 235 17.66 11.19 5.43
C LYS A 235 17.86 11.13 3.90
N ASP A 236 17.55 9.97 3.27
CA ASP A 236 17.66 9.79 1.81
C ASP A 236 16.26 9.75 1.21
N SER A 237 15.57 10.90 1.21
CA SER A 237 14.25 11.02 0.62
C SER A 237 14.18 12.12 -0.45
N THR A 238 13.32 11.89 -1.43
CA THR A 238 12.91 12.86 -2.44
C THR A 238 11.43 13.14 -2.26
N LEU A 239 11.06 14.40 -2.08
CA LEU A 239 9.67 14.84 -2.03
C LEU A 239 9.23 15.34 -3.41
N PHE A 240 8.11 14.80 -3.90
CA PHE A 240 7.47 15.22 -5.14
C PHE A 240 6.01 15.61 -4.87
N LEU A 241 5.71 16.89 -4.91
CA LEU A 241 4.36 17.43 -4.77
C LEU A 241 3.70 17.57 -6.14
N VAL A 242 2.47 17.05 -6.26
CA VAL A 242 1.65 17.18 -7.47
C VAL A 242 0.63 18.28 -7.22
N GLU A 243 0.86 19.42 -7.86
CA GLU A 243 0.04 20.62 -7.65
C GLU A 243 -1.40 20.38 -8.05
N GLY A 244 -2.35 20.74 -7.15
CA GLY A 244 -3.78 20.59 -7.34
C GLY A 244 -4.33 19.16 -7.26
N ALA A 245 -3.47 18.14 -7.15
CA ALA A 245 -3.91 16.75 -7.12
C ALA A 245 -4.57 16.39 -5.77
N ASP A 246 -5.58 15.53 -5.85
CA ASP A 246 -6.28 14.96 -4.70
C ASP A 246 -5.57 13.70 -4.14
N HIS A 247 -6.21 13.05 -3.14
CA HIS A 247 -5.69 11.86 -2.47
C HIS A 247 -5.38 10.67 -3.38
N VAL A 248 -6.07 10.56 -4.50
CA VAL A 248 -5.99 9.44 -5.44
C VAL A 248 -5.45 9.86 -6.81
N PHE A 249 -4.91 11.09 -6.90
CA PHE A 249 -4.29 11.65 -8.10
C PHE A 249 -5.24 11.64 -9.31
N GLY A 250 -6.50 12.05 -9.08
CA GLY A 250 -7.54 12.10 -10.10
C GLY A 250 -8.17 10.75 -10.46
N ALA A 251 -7.76 9.65 -9.83
CA ALA A 251 -8.42 8.36 -9.99
C ALA A 251 -9.77 8.33 -9.25
N ARG A 252 -10.66 7.44 -9.70
CA ARG A 252 -11.95 7.14 -9.03
C ARG A 252 -12.29 5.68 -9.20
N HIS A 253 -13.20 5.16 -8.43
CA HIS A 253 -13.66 3.78 -8.62
C HIS A 253 -15.19 3.72 -8.79
N PRO A 254 -15.72 3.03 -9.82
CA PRO A 254 -14.97 2.31 -10.85
C PRO A 254 -14.19 3.27 -11.79
N TYR A 255 -13.14 2.75 -12.45
CA TYR A 255 -12.35 3.50 -13.42
C TYR A 255 -12.40 2.78 -14.78
N GLU A 256 -13.04 3.39 -15.76
CA GLU A 256 -13.38 2.78 -17.07
C GLU A 256 -12.51 3.32 -18.22
N GLN A 257 -11.58 4.23 -17.91
CA GLN A 257 -10.71 4.81 -18.94
C GLN A 257 -9.53 3.89 -19.23
N GLU A 258 -9.04 3.92 -20.47
CA GLU A 258 -7.86 3.16 -20.90
C GLU A 258 -6.53 3.86 -20.54
N GLN A 259 -6.58 5.12 -20.21
CA GLN A 259 -5.41 5.95 -19.85
C GLN A 259 -5.46 6.35 -18.39
N LEU A 260 -4.29 6.53 -17.80
CA LEU A 260 -4.17 7.07 -16.44
C LEU A 260 -4.70 8.50 -16.38
N PRO A 261 -5.31 8.93 -15.26
CA PRO A 261 -5.52 10.34 -14.99
C PRO A 261 -4.19 11.11 -15.07
N SER A 262 -4.22 12.35 -15.51
CA SER A 262 -3.01 13.15 -15.74
C SER A 262 -2.09 13.22 -14.53
N ASP A 263 -2.66 13.42 -13.33
CA ASP A 263 -1.87 13.51 -12.11
C ASP A 263 -1.28 12.15 -11.72
N LEU A 264 -2.05 11.07 -11.85
CA LEU A 264 -1.53 9.72 -11.60
C LEU A 264 -0.46 9.33 -12.62
N GLN A 265 -0.58 9.76 -13.89
CA GLN A 265 0.48 9.55 -14.89
C GLN A 265 1.79 10.22 -14.45
N ARG A 266 1.74 11.48 -13.97
CA ARG A 266 2.93 12.19 -13.44
C ARG A 266 3.56 11.44 -12.25
N VAL A 267 2.72 10.91 -11.37
CA VAL A 267 3.16 10.10 -10.23
C VAL A 267 3.86 8.82 -10.67
N VAL A 268 3.26 8.09 -11.63
CA VAL A 268 3.83 6.85 -12.17
C VAL A 268 5.14 7.12 -12.91
N ASP A 269 5.21 8.16 -13.73
CA ASP A 269 6.43 8.53 -14.47
C ASP A 269 7.56 8.88 -13.50
N ARG A 270 7.28 9.68 -12.47
CA ARG A 270 8.26 10.01 -11.43
C ARG A 270 8.72 8.80 -10.63
N THR A 271 7.81 7.87 -10.37
CA THR A 271 8.10 6.60 -9.69
C THR A 271 9.04 5.73 -10.54
N ILE A 272 8.74 5.57 -11.83
CA ILE A 272 9.58 4.81 -12.77
C ILE A 272 10.98 5.45 -12.89
N GLU A 273 11.04 6.77 -13.01
CA GLU A 273 12.32 7.51 -13.05
C GLU A 273 13.16 7.26 -11.78
N PHE A 274 12.53 7.32 -10.61
CA PHE A 274 13.20 7.07 -9.34
C PHE A 274 13.75 5.63 -9.26
N MET A 275 12.94 4.62 -9.57
CA MET A 275 13.35 3.22 -9.50
C MET A 275 14.47 2.86 -10.49
N LYS A 276 14.50 3.48 -11.68
CA LYS A 276 15.55 3.25 -12.69
C LYS A 276 16.92 3.77 -12.26
N LYS A 277 16.99 4.65 -11.28
CA LYS A 277 18.23 5.22 -10.74
C LYS A 277 18.80 4.44 -9.56
N LYS A 278 18.08 3.46 -9.10
CA LYS A 278 18.42 2.60 -7.95
C LYS A 278 18.55 1.13 -8.41
#